data_a45b56aaee608d0c7d9220b86c4a3654
#
_entry.id   a45b56aaee608d0c7d9220b86c4a3654
#
_cell.length_a   1.000
_cell.length_b   1.000
_cell.length_c   1.000
_cell.angle_alpha   90.00
_cell.angle_beta   90.00
_cell.angle_gamma   90.00
#
_symmetry.space_group_name_H-M   'P 1'
#
loop_
_entity.id
_entity.type
_entity.pdbx_description
1 polymer ?
#
loop_
_entity_poly.entity_id
_entity_poly.type
_entity_poly.pdbx_seq_one_letter_code
_entity_poly.pdbx_strand_id
1 'polypeptide(L)'
;MSQIQEKINKLIENRETARLGGGQKAIDKQHDKGKYTARERIQMLLDEGSFEEFDMFVTHRCYDFGMDRKHTFGDGVVTGYGTIDGRLVYVFAQDFTVTAGSLSLSMSDKICKVMDMAMRNGAPCIGMNDSGGARIQEGVNALAGYANIFQRNVMSSGVIPQISAIFGPCAGGAVYSPALTDFIIMKKETSNMFLTGPKAVKTVTGEDVTQEQLGGAMMHTTKSGVAQFAVDTEEEGIEMIKKLLSYMPVSYTH
;
A
#
# COMPACT_ATOMS: atom_id res chain seq x y z
N MET A 1 -15.24 -34.52 -16.97
CA MET A 1 -15.67 -33.15 -16.58
C MET A 1 -15.90 -32.36 -17.87
N SER A 2 -16.87 -31.42 -17.91
CA SER A 2 -17.02 -30.54 -19.06
C SER A 2 -15.85 -29.56 -19.14
N GLN A 3 -15.48 -29.10 -20.33
CA GLN A 3 -14.43 -28.06 -20.50
C GLN A 3 -14.72 -26.79 -19.69
N ILE A 4 -16.00 -26.47 -19.46
CA ILE A 4 -16.42 -25.34 -18.63
C ILE A 4 -16.04 -25.58 -17.17
N GLN A 5 -16.29 -26.78 -16.65
CA GLN A 5 -15.95 -27.12 -15.27
C GLN A 5 -14.44 -27.06 -15.00
N GLU A 6 -13.62 -27.49 -15.95
CA GLU A 6 -12.17 -27.38 -15.86
C GLU A 6 -11.71 -25.91 -15.78
N LYS A 7 -12.31 -25.02 -16.60
CA LYS A 7 -12.02 -23.58 -16.56
C LYS A 7 -12.45 -22.93 -15.23
N ILE A 8 -13.60 -23.32 -14.70
CA ILE A 8 -14.08 -22.84 -13.40
C ILE A 8 -13.12 -23.29 -12.29
N ASN A 9 -12.73 -24.56 -12.27
CA ASN A 9 -11.79 -25.09 -11.28
C ASN A 9 -10.43 -24.36 -11.36
N LYS A 10 -9.93 -24.11 -12.58
CA LYS A 10 -8.70 -23.34 -12.79
C LYS A 10 -8.81 -21.89 -12.28
N LEU A 11 -9.97 -21.25 -12.46
CA LEU A 11 -10.20 -19.90 -11.92
C LEU A 11 -10.18 -19.90 -10.39
N ILE A 12 -10.82 -20.90 -9.76
CA ILE A 12 -10.82 -21.04 -8.31
C ILE A 12 -9.38 -21.24 -7.80
N GLU A 13 -8.61 -22.14 -8.39
CA GLU A 13 -7.21 -22.38 -8.06
C GLU A 13 -6.36 -21.11 -8.18
N ASN A 14 -6.52 -20.36 -9.28
CA ASN A 14 -5.80 -19.10 -9.48
C ASN A 14 -6.18 -18.04 -8.44
N ARG A 15 -7.45 -17.96 -8.03
CA ARG A 15 -7.90 -17.08 -6.95
C ARG A 15 -7.25 -17.43 -5.61
N GLU A 16 -7.22 -18.70 -5.26
CA GLU A 16 -6.54 -19.15 -4.03
C GLU A 16 -5.03 -18.84 -4.08
N THR A 17 -4.39 -19.09 -5.19
CA THR A 17 -2.98 -18.72 -5.41
C THR A 17 -2.75 -17.21 -5.26
N ALA A 18 -3.61 -16.37 -5.84
CA ALA A 18 -3.52 -14.92 -5.75
C ALA A 18 -3.71 -14.41 -4.29
N ARG A 19 -4.56 -15.07 -3.52
CA ARG A 19 -4.78 -14.72 -2.10
C ARG A 19 -3.57 -14.99 -1.22
N LEU A 20 -2.73 -15.94 -1.58
CA LEU A 20 -1.50 -16.26 -0.85
C LEU A 20 -0.35 -15.26 -1.08
N GLY A 21 -0.47 -14.34 -2.05
CA GLY A 21 0.56 -13.34 -2.34
C GLY A 21 1.94 -13.98 -2.54
N GLY A 22 2.90 -13.69 -1.65
CA GLY A 22 4.26 -14.28 -1.68
C GLY A 22 4.34 -15.73 -1.17
N GLY A 23 3.20 -16.33 -0.80
CA GLY A 23 3.08 -17.70 -0.28
C GLY A 23 3.20 -17.79 1.24
N GLN A 24 2.78 -18.94 1.79
CA GLN A 24 2.63 -19.14 3.23
C GLN A 24 3.88 -18.79 4.04
N LYS A 25 5.07 -19.19 3.57
CA LYS A 25 6.34 -18.87 4.26
C LYS A 25 6.62 -17.37 4.38
N ALA A 26 6.16 -16.57 3.41
CA ALA A 26 6.33 -15.12 3.44
C ALA A 26 5.28 -14.47 4.35
N ILE A 27 4.08 -15.03 4.40
CA ILE A 27 3.02 -14.67 5.34
C ILE A 27 3.49 -14.92 6.78
N ASP A 28 3.99 -16.13 7.07
CA ASP A 28 4.49 -16.49 8.40
C ASP A 28 5.59 -15.51 8.87
N LYS A 29 6.53 -15.17 7.97
CA LYS A 29 7.56 -14.16 8.27
C LYS A 29 7.01 -12.75 8.51
N GLN A 30 5.88 -12.40 7.93
CA GLN A 30 5.20 -11.12 8.17
C GLN A 30 4.61 -11.13 9.57
N HIS A 31 3.92 -12.21 9.94
CA HIS A 31 3.33 -12.41 11.26
C HIS A 31 4.39 -12.50 12.37
N ASP A 32 5.51 -13.19 12.13
CA ASP A 32 6.64 -13.26 13.09
C ASP A 32 7.21 -11.88 13.45
N LYS A 33 6.99 -10.88 12.59
CA LYS A 33 7.37 -9.47 12.83
C LYS A 33 6.26 -8.66 13.50
N GLY A 34 5.15 -9.29 13.89
CA GLY A 34 3.99 -8.61 14.44
C GLY A 34 3.25 -7.73 13.43
N LYS A 35 3.26 -8.11 12.15
CA LYS A 35 2.64 -7.35 11.05
C LYS A 35 1.59 -8.20 10.36
N TYR A 36 0.48 -7.57 9.98
CA TYR A 36 -0.54 -8.19 9.14
C TYR A 36 -0.18 -8.16 7.66
N THR A 37 -0.78 -9.07 6.89
CA THR A 37 -0.73 -9.04 5.42
C THR A 37 -1.62 -7.93 4.86
N ALA A 38 -1.41 -7.56 3.59
CA ALA A 38 -2.25 -6.57 2.90
C ALA A 38 -3.74 -6.94 2.93
N ARG A 39 -4.07 -8.23 2.79
CA ARG A 39 -5.46 -8.71 2.80
C ARG A 39 -6.11 -8.64 4.17
N GLU A 40 -5.38 -9.02 5.22
CA GLU A 40 -5.86 -8.91 6.60
C GLU A 40 -6.14 -7.45 6.97
N ARG A 41 -5.27 -6.52 6.58
CA ARG A 41 -5.47 -5.08 6.78
C ARG A 41 -6.75 -4.56 6.10
N ILE A 42 -7.00 -4.99 4.86
CA ILE A 42 -8.24 -4.64 4.13
C ILE A 42 -9.47 -5.23 4.82
N GLN A 43 -9.41 -6.49 5.26
CA GLN A 43 -10.51 -7.15 5.97
C GLN A 43 -10.84 -6.47 7.30
N MET A 44 -9.84 -5.99 8.05
CA MET A 44 -10.05 -5.24 9.29
C MET A 44 -10.62 -3.84 9.04
N LEU A 45 -10.27 -3.23 7.90
CA LEU A 45 -10.66 -1.87 7.57
C LEU A 45 -12.11 -1.78 7.08
N LEU A 46 -12.52 -2.68 6.19
CA LEU A 46 -13.79 -2.58 5.48
C LEU A 46 -14.90 -3.37 6.19
N ASP A 47 -16.14 -2.97 5.94
CA ASP A 47 -17.33 -3.70 6.38
C ASP A 47 -17.31 -5.14 5.82
N GLU A 48 -17.75 -6.09 6.62
CA GLU A 48 -17.74 -7.50 6.25
C GLU A 48 -18.49 -7.74 4.93
N GLY A 49 -17.85 -8.45 3.99
CA GLY A 49 -18.40 -8.81 2.70
C GLY A 49 -18.50 -7.66 1.67
N SER A 50 -18.07 -6.44 2.02
CA SER A 50 -18.15 -5.27 1.12
C SER A 50 -17.01 -5.16 0.12
N PHE A 51 -15.89 -5.90 0.32
CA PHE A 51 -14.69 -5.74 -0.49
C PHE A 51 -14.81 -6.34 -1.89
N GLU A 52 -14.66 -5.50 -2.90
CA GLU A 52 -14.55 -5.90 -4.32
C GLU A 52 -13.14 -5.61 -4.84
N GLU A 53 -12.39 -6.68 -5.10
CA GLU A 53 -11.00 -6.61 -5.53
C GLU A 53 -10.87 -6.37 -7.02
N PHE A 54 -9.97 -5.47 -7.42
CA PHE A 54 -9.59 -5.21 -8.80
C PHE A 54 -8.24 -5.85 -9.15
N ASP A 55 -8.14 -6.32 -10.40
CA ASP A 55 -6.87 -6.71 -11.03
C ASP A 55 -6.07 -7.76 -10.22
N MET A 56 -6.80 -8.68 -9.57
CA MET A 56 -6.22 -9.77 -8.77
C MET A 56 -5.17 -10.60 -9.53
N PHE A 57 -5.33 -10.77 -10.84
CA PHE A 57 -4.46 -11.62 -11.68
C PHE A 57 -3.38 -10.87 -12.43
N VAL A 58 -3.27 -9.56 -12.25
CA VAL A 58 -2.20 -8.76 -12.86
C VAL A 58 -0.85 -9.20 -12.31
N THR A 59 0.14 -9.31 -13.18
CA THR A 59 1.55 -9.58 -12.85
C THR A 59 2.42 -8.47 -13.45
N HIS A 60 3.69 -8.38 -13.00
CA HIS A 60 4.64 -7.45 -13.60
C HIS A 60 4.94 -7.79 -15.07
N ARG A 61 5.51 -6.82 -15.80
CA ARG A 61 5.88 -6.93 -17.23
C ARG A 61 7.39 -6.93 -17.44
N CYS A 62 8.17 -7.17 -16.40
CA CYS A 62 9.62 -7.23 -16.47
C CYS A 62 10.07 -8.64 -16.87
N TYR A 63 10.94 -8.73 -17.87
CA TYR A 63 11.54 -9.98 -18.33
C TYR A 63 13.03 -10.08 -18.03
N ASP A 64 13.67 -8.94 -17.64
CA ASP A 64 15.08 -8.88 -17.33
C ASP A 64 15.39 -9.38 -15.91
N PHE A 65 16.66 -9.67 -15.65
CA PHE A 65 17.16 -10.08 -14.33
C PHE A 65 16.48 -11.32 -13.74
N GLY A 66 15.97 -12.22 -14.58
CA GLY A 66 15.29 -13.45 -14.17
C GLY A 66 13.88 -13.23 -13.62
N MET A 67 13.29 -12.07 -13.88
CA MET A 67 11.91 -11.76 -13.50
C MET A 67 10.89 -12.53 -14.35
N ASP A 68 11.25 -12.94 -15.56
CA ASP A 68 10.45 -13.81 -16.43
C ASP A 68 9.99 -15.12 -15.76
N ARG A 69 10.65 -15.55 -14.68
CA ARG A 69 10.35 -16.75 -13.91
C ARG A 69 9.61 -16.49 -12.60
N LYS A 70 9.28 -15.24 -12.28
CA LYS A 70 8.76 -14.83 -10.97
C LYS A 70 7.45 -14.03 -11.11
N HIS A 71 6.45 -14.63 -11.74
CA HIS A 71 5.14 -14.00 -11.86
C HIS A 71 4.27 -14.32 -10.66
N THR A 72 4.04 -13.32 -9.79
CA THR A 72 3.10 -13.41 -8.67
C THR A 72 1.84 -12.62 -8.99
N PHE A 73 0.67 -13.23 -8.84
CA PHE A 73 -0.60 -12.54 -9.01
C PHE A 73 -0.74 -11.37 -8.03
N GLY A 74 -1.38 -10.32 -8.49
CA GLY A 74 -1.56 -9.07 -7.73
C GLY A 74 -0.35 -8.15 -7.72
N ASP A 75 0.83 -8.64 -8.09
CA ASP A 75 2.10 -7.91 -8.23
C ASP A 75 2.47 -7.01 -7.03
N GLY A 76 2.21 -7.48 -5.81
CA GLY A 76 2.61 -6.79 -4.58
C GLY A 76 1.66 -5.69 -4.11
N VAL A 77 0.45 -5.62 -4.64
CA VAL A 77 -0.60 -4.74 -4.10
C VAL A 77 -1.99 -5.34 -4.25
N VAL A 78 -2.79 -5.25 -3.21
CA VAL A 78 -4.23 -5.55 -3.23
C VAL A 78 -4.98 -4.24 -3.41
N THR A 79 -5.86 -4.16 -4.41
CA THR A 79 -6.58 -2.93 -4.79
C THR A 79 -8.05 -3.21 -4.98
N GLY A 80 -8.90 -2.27 -4.60
CA GLY A 80 -10.34 -2.42 -4.76
C GLY A 80 -11.13 -1.30 -4.10
N TYR A 81 -12.40 -1.58 -3.83
CA TYR A 81 -13.28 -0.72 -3.06
C TYR A 81 -14.12 -1.55 -2.08
N GLY A 82 -14.70 -0.87 -1.13
CA GLY A 82 -15.66 -1.44 -0.17
C GLY A 82 -16.35 -0.33 0.60
N THR A 83 -16.92 -0.66 1.73
CA THR A 83 -17.55 0.34 2.61
C THR A 83 -16.90 0.36 3.99
N ILE A 84 -16.98 1.52 4.65
CA ILE A 84 -16.70 1.71 6.07
C ILE A 84 -17.93 2.40 6.66
N ASP A 85 -18.62 1.73 7.58
CA ASP A 85 -19.92 2.19 8.13
C ASP A 85 -20.94 2.50 7.00
N GLY A 86 -21.01 1.62 5.98
CA GLY A 86 -21.84 1.77 4.80
C GLY A 86 -21.39 2.81 3.78
N ARG A 87 -20.30 3.48 4.01
CA ARG A 87 -19.77 4.58 3.20
C ARG A 87 -18.71 4.07 2.21
N LEU A 88 -18.89 4.37 0.92
CA LEU A 88 -17.96 3.95 -0.14
C LEU A 88 -16.55 4.53 0.08
N VAL A 89 -15.54 3.67 0.01
CA VAL A 89 -14.12 4.03 0.02
C VAL A 89 -13.35 3.19 -1.01
N TYR A 90 -12.29 3.76 -1.55
CA TYR A 90 -11.34 3.07 -2.41
C TYR A 90 -10.06 2.79 -1.63
N VAL A 91 -9.50 1.58 -1.80
CA VAL A 91 -8.36 1.14 -1.00
C VAL A 91 -7.28 0.50 -1.86
N PHE A 92 -6.04 0.71 -1.48
CA PHE A 92 -4.92 -0.12 -1.89
C PHE A 92 -4.06 -0.47 -0.67
N ALA A 93 -3.58 -1.71 -0.62
CA ALA A 93 -2.67 -2.18 0.42
C ALA A 93 -1.46 -2.85 -0.23
N GLN A 94 -0.26 -2.34 0.07
CA GLN A 94 0.98 -2.92 -0.43
C GLN A 94 1.29 -4.22 0.30
N ASP A 95 1.59 -5.26 -0.46
CA ASP A 95 1.88 -6.58 0.06
C ASP A 95 3.39 -6.82 0.14
N PHE A 96 3.93 -6.66 1.33
CA PHE A 96 5.35 -6.86 1.58
C PHE A 96 5.82 -8.31 1.35
N THR A 97 4.91 -9.27 1.34
CA THR A 97 5.22 -10.68 1.06
C THR A 97 5.66 -10.89 -0.38
N VAL A 98 5.26 -9.99 -1.29
CA VAL A 98 5.61 -10.04 -2.72
C VAL A 98 6.70 -9.01 -3.02
N THR A 99 7.91 -9.48 -3.25
CA THR A 99 9.08 -8.65 -3.63
C THR A 99 9.26 -7.42 -2.71
N ALA A 100 9.02 -7.61 -1.38
CA ALA A 100 9.06 -6.57 -0.36
C ALA A 100 8.14 -5.36 -0.67
N GLY A 101 7.00 -5.58 -1.29
CA GLY A 101 6.06 -4.52 -1.68
C GLY A 101 6.66 -3.47 -2.63
N SER A 102 7.74 -3.80 -3.33
CA SER A 102 8.43 -2.85 -4.23
C SER A 102 7.59 -2.54 -5.46
N LEU A 103 7.52 -1.25 -5.82
CA LEU A 103 6.67 -0.76 -6.90
C LEU A 103 7.21 -1.15 -8.27
N SER A 104 6.40 -1.88 -9.02
CA SER A 104 6.51 -2.09 -10.47
C SER A 104 5.63 -1.10 -11.22
N LEU A 105 5.78 -1.02 -12.54
CA LEU A 105 4.85 -0.26 -13.38
C LEU A 105 3.43 -0.84 -13.31
N SER A 106 3.27 -2.18 -13.32
CA SER A 106 1.97 -2.84 -13.20
C SER A 106 1.29 -2.58 -11.85
N MET A 107 2.05 -2.59 -10.76
CA MET A 107 1.56 -2.21 -9.43
C MET A 107 1.08 -0.75 -9.41
N SER A 108 1.86 0.16 -10.02
CA SER A 108 1.46 1.55 -10.17
C SER A 108 0.15 1.71 -10.95
N ASP A 109 0.00 1.00 -12.08
CA ASP A 109 -1.22 1.04 -12.90
C ASP A 109 -2.46 0.65 -12.07
N LYS A 110 -2.34 -0.36 -11.21
CA LYS A 110 -3.42 -0.79 -10.28
C LYS A 110 -3.76 0.30 -9.26
N ILE A 111 -2.77 0.90 -8.62
CA ILE A 111 -2.96 1.99 -7.65
C ILE A 111 -3.59 3.19 -8.34
N CYS A 112 -3.06 3.60 -9.49
CA CYS A 112 -3.58 4.71 -10.28
C CYS A 112 -5.05 4.50 -10.68
N LYS A 113 -5.43 3.29 -11.08
CA LYS A 113 -6.82 2.93 -11.40
C LYS A 113 -7.76 3.15 -10.21
N VAL A 114 -7.35 2.70 -9.02
CA VAL A 114 -8.13 2.92 -7.78
C VAL A 114 -8.28 4.41 -7.47
N MET A 115 -7.20 5.18 -7.55
CA MET A 115 -7.23 6.63 -7.33
C MET A 115 -8.11 7.36 -8.34
N ASP A 116 -8.02 7.00 -9.62
CA ASP A 116 -8.87 7.56 -10.69
C ASP A 116 -10.35 7.26 -10.46
N MET A 117 -10.67 6.04 -9.97
CA MET A 117 -12.05 5.67 -9.64
C MET A 117 -12.55 6.40 -8.38
N ALA A 118 -11.71 6.56 -7.36
CA ALA A 118 -12.02 7.34 -6.18
C ALA A 118 -12.38 8.79 -6.54
N MET A 119 -11.56 9.45 -7.37
CA MET A 119 -11.83 10.80 -7.86
C MET A 119 -13.14 10.90 -8.64
N ARG A 120 -13.41 9.95 -9.56
CA ARG A 120 -14.66 9.94 -10.36
C ARG A 120 -15.92 9.81 -9.51
N ASN A 121 -15.82 9.06 -8.41
CA ASN A 121 -16.95 8.80 -7.53
C ASN A 121 -17.02 9.77 -6.32
N GLY A 122 -16.06 10.70 -6.19
CA GLY A 122 -16.00 11.60 -5.05
C GLY A 122 -15.84 10.86 -3.71
N ALA A 123 -15.15 9.72 -3.71
CA ALA A 123 -15.00 8.87 -2.54
C ALA A 123 -13.57 8.94 -1.97
N PRO A 124 -13.39 8.76 -0.65
CA PRO A 124 -12.07 8.70 -0.04
C PRO A 124 -11.17 7.63 -0.65
N CYS A 125 -9.86 7.91 -0.75
CA CYS A 125 -8.83 6.95 -1.14
C CYS A 125 -7.91 6.67 0.06
N ILE A 126 -7.78 5.38 0.43
CA ILE A 126 -7.00 4.96 1.58
C ILE A 126 -5.85 4.07 1.10
N GLY A 127 -4.62 4.47 1.41
CA GLY A 127 -3.41 3.71 1.14
C GLY A 127 -2.84 3.08 2.41
N MET A 128 -2.65 1.77 2.42
CA MET A 128 -1.92 1.06 3.47
C MET A 128 -0.55 0.67 2.94
N ASN A 129 0.48 1.35 3.43
CA ASN A 129 1.81 1.36 2.83
C ASN A 129 2.78 0.45 3.60
N ASP A 130 3.49 -0.40 2.85
CA ASP A 130 4.49 -1.33 3.34
C ASP A 130 5.40 -1.73 2.17
N SER A 131 6.44 -0.89 1.87
CA SER A 131 7.19 -1.00 0.62
C SER A 131 8.67 -0.70 0.78
N GLY A 132 9.48 -1.52 0.17
CA GLY A 132 10.93 -1.29 0.02
C GLY A 132 11.30 -0.21 -1.01
N GLY A 133 10.34 0.43 -1.67
CA GLY A 133 10.60 1.47 -2.67
C GLY A 133 10.41 1.00 -4.12
N ALA A 134 11.15 1.57 -5.07
CA ALA A 134 11.08 1.19 -6.47
C ALA A 134 11.65 -0.21 -6.72
N ARG A 135 11.00 -1.00 -7.56
CA ARG A 135 11.52 -2.30 -8.02
C ARG A 135 12.70 -2.08 -8.94
N ILE A 136 13.90 -2.34 -8.43
CA ILE A 136 15.16 -2.05 -9.13
C ILE A 136 15.27 -2.75 -10.48
N GLN A 137 14.72 -3.95 -10.61
CA GLN A 137 14.73 -4.74 -11.85
C GLN A 137 13.96 -4.06 -13.00
N GLU A 138 13.03 -3.17 -12.68
CA GLU A 138 12.26 -2.41 -13.68
C GLU A 138 12.88 -1.04 -14.02
N GLY A 139 13.92 -0.64 -13.30
CA GLY A 139 14.67 0.58 -13.58
C GLY A 139 13.77 1.82 -13.65
N VAL A 140 13.89 2.58 -14.74
CA VAL A 140 13.15 3.83 -14.95
C VAL A 140 11.63 3.64 -15.01
N ASN A 141 11.13 2.46 -15.39
CA ASN A 141 9.70 2.18 -15.43
C ASN A 141 9.07 2.21 -14.03
N ALA A 142 9.78 1.71 -13.02
CA ALA A 142 9.32 1.82 -11.62
C ALA A 142 9.25 3.29 -11.16
N LEU A 143 10.21 4.13 -11.58
CA LEU A 143 10.21 5.57 -11.29
C LEU A 143 9.06 6.30 -12.00
N ALA A 144 8.79 5.96 -13.26
CA ALA A 144 7.64 6.46 -14.00
C ALA A 144 6.32 6.07 -13.31
N GLY A 145 6.26 4.83 -12.78
CA GLY A 145 5.12 4.39 -11.98
C GLY A 145 4.87 5.28 -10.75
N TYR A 146 5.91 5.63 -10.00
CA TYR A 146 5.78 6.58 -8.90
C TYR A 146 5.30 7.96 -9.36
N ALA A 147 5.84 8.49 -10.45
CA ALA A 147 5.40 9.78 -11.00
C ALA A 147 3.90 9.78 -11.34
N ASN A 148 3.37 8.66 -11.88
CA ASN A 148 1.94 8.51 -12.16
C ASN A 148 1.08 8.54 -10.89
N ILE A 149 1.55 7.95 -9.79
CA ILE A 149 0.87 8.01 -8.49
C ILE A 149 0.91 9.43 -7.93
N PHE A 150 2.08 10.09 -7.94
CA PHE A 150 2.23 11.48 -7.43
C PHE A 150 1.33 12.46 -8.17
N GLN A 151 1.22 12.33 -9.49
CA GLN A 151 0.29 13.13 -10.26
C GLN A 151 -1.14 13.00 -9.72
N ARG A 152 -1.58 11.78 -9.40
CA ARG A 152 -2.92 11.54 -8.86
C ARG A 152 -3.08 12.06 -7.44
N ASN A 153 -2.07 11.94 -6.59
CA ASN A 153 -2.10 12.57 -5.28
C ASN A 153 -2.34 14.09 -5.40
N VAL A 154 -1.61 14.76 -6.29
CA VAL A 154 -1.76 16.19 -6.52
C VAL A 154 -3.14 16.53 -7.08
N MET A 155 -3.63 15.79 -8.07
CA MET A 155 -4.94 16.02 -8.67
C MET A 155 -6.11 15.73 -7.71
N SER A 156 -5.92 14.84 -6.75
CA SER A 156 -6.90 14.49 -5.73
C SER A 156 -6.92 15.45 -4.54
N SER A 157 -5.87 16.25 -4.37
CA SER A 157 -5.73 17.19 -3.24
C SER A 157 -6.85 18.22 -3.25
N GLY A 158 -7.59 18.31 -2.13
CA GLY A 158 -8.75 19.19 -2.02
C GLY A 158 -10.00 18.74 -2.79
N VAL A 159 -9.94 17.57 -3.46
CA VAL A 159 -11.07 17.01 -4.23
C VAL A 159 -11.69 15.83 -3.48
N ILE A 160 -10.87 14.89 -3.03
CA ILE A 160 -11.28 13.74 -2.20
C ILE A 160 -10.32 13.59 -1.02
N PRO A 161 -10.75 13.02 0.12
CA PRO A 161 -9.85 12.66 1.20
C PRO A 161 -8.85 11.59 0.78
N GLN A 162 -7.59 11.82 1.12
CA GLN A 162 -6.50 10.87 0.94
C GLN A 162 -5.89 10.54 2.31
N ILE A 163 -5.97 9.28 2.74
CA ILE A 163 -5.44 8.82 4.03
C ILE A 163 -4.36 7.77 3.77
N SER A 164 -3.20 7.95 4.37
CA SER A 164 -2.10 6.99 4.31
C SER A 164 -1.83 6.39 5.70
N ALA A 165 -1.89 5.06 5.81
CA ALA A 165 -1.41 4.34 6.98
C ALA A 165 -0.09 3.63 6.64
N ILE A 166 0.93 3.87 7.46
CA ILE A 166 2.26 3.30 7.26
C ILE A 166 2.46 2.20 8.28
N PHE A 167 2.46 0.95 7.83
CA PHE A 167 2.57 -0.24 8.68
C PHE A 167 3.92 -0.96 8.54
N GLY A 168 4.74 -0.51 7.61
CA GLY A 168 6.07 -1.03 7.39
C GLY A 168 7.02 0.02 6.83
N PRO A 169 8.15 -0.38 6.26
CA PRO A 169 9.05 0.56 5.62
C PRO A 169 8.38 1.27 4.44
N CYS A 170 8.67 2.57 4.30
CA CYS A 170 8.42 3.38 3.12
C CYS A 170 9.72 4.10 2.78
N ALA A 171 10.50 3.53 1.86
CA ALA A 171 11.83 4.01 1.51
C ALA A 171 11.88 4.56 0.08
N GLY A 172 12.68 5.59 -0.15
CA GLY A 172 12.87 6.19 -1.47
C GLY A 172 11.58 6.72 -2.07
N GLY A 173 11.22 6.29 -3.28
CA GLY A 173 9.99 6.71 -3.96
C GLY A 173 8.69 6.43 -3.20
N ALA A 174 8.68 5.39 -2.35
CA ALA A 174 7.51 5.03 -1.56
C ALA A 174 7.11 6.08 -0.49
N VAL A 175 8.02 6.96 -0.10
CA VAL A 175 7.76 7.96 0.93
C VAL A 175 7.01 9.18 0.40
N TYR A 176 7.16 9.50 -0.89
CA TYR A 176 6.60 10.74 -1.45
C TYR A 176 5.07 10.70 -1.55
N SER A 177 4.49 9.58 -2.02
CA SER A 177 3.04 9.48 -2.18
C SER A 177 2.31 9.68 -0.84
N PRO A 178 2.66 8.97 0.26
CA PRO A 178 2.06 9.25 1.56
C PRO A 178 2.23 10.70 2.02
N ALA A 179 3.40 11.31 1.79
CA ALA A 179 3.66 12.70 2.18
C ALA A 179 2.83 13.73 1.39
N LEU A 180 2.20 13.33 0.29
CA LEU A 180 1.28 14.16 -0.51
C LEU A 180 -0.20 13.95 -0.13
N THR A 181 -0.51 13.07 0.82
CA THR A 181 -1.88 12.81 1.27
C THR A 181 -2.28 13.73 2.44
N ASP A 182 -3.57 13.76 2.76
CA ASP A 182 -4.10 14.69 3.78
C ASP A 182 -3.77 14.25 5.20
N PHE A 183 -3.76 12.92 5.48
CA PHE A 183 -3.46 12.37 6.79
C PHE A 183 -2.52 11.19 6.68
N ILE A 184 -1.54 11.17 7.59
CA ILE A 184 -0.57 10.08 7.71
C ILE A 184 -0.63 9.53 9.13
N ILE A 185 -0.88 8.22 9.22
CA ILE A 185 -0.88 7.42 10.44
C ILE A 185 0.32 6.49 10.38
N MET A 186 1.16 6.47 11.41
CA MET A 186 2.35 5.60 11.45
C MET A 186 2.30 4.66 12.65
N LYS A 187 2.53 3.36 12.40
CA LYS A 187 2.69 2.36 13.46
C LYS A 187 4.11 2.44 14.01
N LYS A 188 4.27 2.63 15.33
CA LYS A 188 5.57 2.66 16.01
C LYS A 188 6.36 1.37 15.77
N GLU A 189 7.68 1.46 15.80
CA GLU A 189 8.66 0.38 15.70
C GLU A 189 8.73 -0.35 14.36
N THR A 190 7.64 -0.53 13.62
CA THR A 190 7.64 -1.24 12.34
C THR A 190 7.59 -0.32 11.13
N SER A 191 7.06 0.90 11.25
CA SER A 191 6.96 1.85 10.16
C SER A 191 8.13 2.82 10.12
N ASN A 192 8.62 3.08 8.91
CA ASN A 192 9.64 4.09 8.69
C ASN A 192 9.35 4.85 7.38
N MET A 193 9.56 6.15 7.40
CA MET A 193 9.49 7.01 6.22
C MET A 193 10.82 7.76 6.06
N PHE A 194 11.59 7.47 5.02
CA PHE A 194 12.83 8.19 4.71
C PHE A 194 13.18 8.09 3.22
N LEU A 195 13.84 9.12 2.71
CA LEU A 195 14.30 9.15 1.30
C LEU A 195 15.41 8.14 1.06
N THR A 196 16.35 8.03 2.00
CA THR A 196 17.46 7.10 1.96
C THR A 196 17.69 6.49 3.33
N GLY A 197 18.13 5.25 3.37
CA GLY A 197 18.32 4.52 4.63
C GLY A 197 19.59 4.93 5.40
N PRO A 198 19.72 4.50 6.68
CA PRO A 198 20.83 4.85 7.55
C PRO A 198 22.23 4.62 6.97
N LYS A 199 22.42 3.55 6.18
CA LYS A 199 23.71 3.25 5.53
C LYS A 199 24.16 4.35 4.57
N ALA A 200 23.23 4.86 3.76
CA ALA A 200 23.54 5.92 2.81
C ALA A 200 23.78 7.26 3.54
N VAL A 201 22.98 7.56 4.59
CA VAL A 201 23.22 8.72 5.47
C VAL A 201 24.64 8.65 6.03
N LYS A 202 25.04 7.53 6.64
CA LYS A 202 26.38 7.35 7.20
C LYS A 202 27.49 7.54 6.17
N THR A 203 27.28 7.07 4.93
CA THR A 203 28.28 7.20 3.86
C THR A 203 28.44 8.65 3.39
N VAL A 204 27.36 9.42 3.34
CA VAL A 204 27.37 10.78 2.78
C VAL A 204 27.66 11.83 3.85
N THR A 205 27.03 11.74 5.02
CA THR A 205 27.13 12.75 6.09
C THR A 205 28.04 12.35 7.24
N GLY A 206 28.42 11.06 7.35
CA GLY A 206 29.18 10.53 8.48
C GLY A 206 28.34 10.26 9.73
N GLU A 207 27.04 10.56 9.71
CA GLU A 207 26.15 10.38 10.86
C GLU A 207 25.74 8.92 11.03
N ASP A 208 25.80 8.43 12.26
CA ASP A 208 25.35 7.08 12.63
C ASP A 208 23.96 7.18 13.27
N VAL A 209 22.93 6.81 12.53
CA VAL A 209 21.53 6.90 12.93
C VAL A 209 20.82 5.56 12.74
N THR A 210 19.87 5.25 13.62
CA THR A 210 18.98 4.10 13.45
C THR A 210 17.82 4.44 12.48
N GLN A 211 17.12 3.42 11.97
CA GLN A 211 15.92 3.63 11.15
C GLN A 211 14.86 4.44 11.91
N GLU A 212 14.65 4.14 13.19
CA GLU A 212 13.68 4.83 14.04
C GLU A 212 14.06 6.31 14.26
N GLN A 213 15.34 6.59 14.50
CA GLN A 213 15.82 7.97 14.66
C GLN A 213 15.75 8.77 13.35
N LEU A 214 15.93 8.11 12.21
CA LEU A 214 15.93 8.75 10.90
C LEU A 214 14.50 9.05 10.41
N GLY A 215 13.59 8.09 10.57
CA GLY A 215 12.26 8.21 9.97
C GLY A 215 11.19 7.35 10.64
N GLY A 216 11.31 7.05 11.92
CA GLY A 216 10.29 6.34 12.69
C GLY A 216 9.07 7.19 12.99
N ALA A 217 8.00 6.56 13.47
CA ALA A 217 6.72 7.19 13.77
C ALA A 217 6.86 8.41 14.69
N MET A 218 7.63 8.26 15.78
CA MET A 218 7.83 9.35 16.74
C MET A 218 8.64 10.51 16.15
N MET A 219 9.59 10.22 15.25
CA MET A 219 10.35 11.27 14.56
C MET A 219 9.42 12.14 13.71
N HIS A 220 8.50 11.53 12.98
CA HIS A 220 7.60 12.25 12.07
C HIS A 220 6.42 12.92 12.77
N THR A 221 5.99 12.44 13.93
CA THR A 221 4.89 13.06 14.68
C THR A 221 5.35 14.16 15.65
N THR A 222 6.60 14.11 16.14
CA THR A 222 7.06 15.07 17.16
C THR A 222 8.07 16.09 16.67
N LYS A 223 8.83 15.78 15.61
CA LYS A 223 9.90 16.66 15.09
C LYS A 223 9.63 17.19 13.69
N SER A 224 9.38 16.32 12.70
CA SER A 224 9.19 16.77 11.33
C SER A 224 7.78 17.27 11.03
N GLY A 225 6.77 16.79 11.76
CA GLY A 225 5.37 17.13 11.53
C GLY A 225 4.78 16.51 10.25
N VAL A 226 5.49 15.58 9.61
CA VAL A 226 5.02 14.92 8.37
C VAL A 226 3.85 13.97 8.66
N ALA A 227 3.91 13.22 9.79
CA ALA A 227 2.81 12.36 10.22
C ALA A 227 1.99 13.05 11.33
N GLN A 228 0.67 12.88 11.29
CA GLN A 228 -0.24 13.43 12.29
C GLN A 228 -0.44 12.49 13.47
N PHE A 229 -0.38 11.17 13.23
CA PHE A 229 -0.71 10.18 14.24
C PHE A 229 0.35 9.08 14.33
N ALA A 230 0.77 8.75 15.57
CA ALA A 230 1.57 7.58 15.90
C ALA A 230 0.72 6.62 16.73
N VAL A 231 0.66 5.35 16.32
CA VAL A 231 -0.15 4.30 16.97
C VAL A 231 0.74 3.14 17.42
N ASP A 232 0.30 2.41 18.44
CA ASP A 232 1.08 1.30 18.99
C ASP A 232 0.83 -0.02 18.22
N THR A 233 -0.36 -0.18 17.62
CA THR A 233 -0.71 -1.39 16.88
C THR A 233 -1.29 -1.04 15.50
N GLU A 234 -1.33 -2.04 14.58
CA GLU A 234 -1.95 -1.85 13.27
C GLU A 234 -3.48 -1.69 13.39
N GLU A 235 -4.10 -2.36 14.37
CA GLU A 235 -5.54 -2.24 14.68
C GLU A 235 -5.90 -0.81 15.10
N GLU A 236 -5.11 -0.20 15.99
CA GLU A 236 -5.30 1.21 16.36
C GLU A 236 -5.17 2.14 15.14
N GLY A 237 -4.25 1.83 14.23
CA GLY A 237 -4.11 2.58 12.97
C GLY A 237 -5.34 2.46 12.08
N ILE A 238 -5.92 1.27 11.99
CA ILE A 238 -7.14 1.02 11.22
C ILE A 238 -8.35 1.73 11.86
N GLU A 239 -8.50 1.64 13.18
CA GLU A 239 -9.56 2.36 13.89
C GLU A 239 -9.39 3.89 13.77
N MET A 240 -8.15 4.39 13.72
CA MET A 240 -7.89 5.81 13.47
C MET A 240 -8.35 6.24 12.06
N ILE A 241 -8.18 5.40 11.03
CA ILE A 241 -8.72 5.67 9.69
C ILE A 241 -10.24 5.80 9.74
N LYS A 242 -10.94 4.84 10.36
CA LYS A 242 -12.41 4.86 10.51
C LYS A 242 -12.86 6.12 11.25
N LYS A 243 -12.17 6.45 12.35
CA LYS A 243 -12.45 7.64 13.14
C LYS A 243 -12.26 8.93 12.35
N LEU A 244 -11.18 9.06 11.56
CA LEU A 244 -10.98 10.22 10.68
C LEU A 244 -12.10 10.36 9.69
N LEU A 245 -12.50 9.26 9.04
CA LEU A 245 -13.62 9.27 8.08
C LEU A 245 -14.94 9.69 8.72
N SER A 246 -15.19 9.35 9.99
CA SER A 246 -16.43 9.73 10.67
C SER A 246 -16.61 11.25 10.83
N TYR A 247 -15.51 12.01 10.81
CA TYR A 247 -15.53 13.49 10.85
C TYR A 247 -15.68 14.15 9.48
N MET A 248 -15.51 13.39 8.39
CA MET A 248 -15.57 13.93 7.04
C MET A 248 -16.99 13.87 6.49
N PRO A 249 -17.41 14.79 5.61
CA PRO A 249 -18.73 14.77 5.01
C PRO A 249 -18.95 13.51 4.17
N VAL A 250 -20.21 13.05 4.09
CA VAL A 250 -20.59 11.85 3.32
C VAL A 250 -20.53 12.09 1.82
N SER A 251 -20.69 13.35 1.38
CA SER A 251 -20.60 13.74 -0.03
C SER A 251 -19.90 15.08 -0.15
N TYR A 252 -18.98 15.17 -1.09
CA TYR A 252 -18.26 16.41 -1.43
C TYR A 252 -18.98 17.25 -2.49
N THR A 253 -20.11 16.77 -3.01
CA THR A 253 -20.92 17.45 -4.03
C THR A 253 -22.08 18.27 -3.44
N HIS A 254 -22.21 18.25 -2.13
CA HIS A 254 -23.30 18.95 -1.42
C HIS A 254 -22.75 19.87 -0.34
#